data_dfd6e42df6a55d820d1df811a6113500
#
_entry.id   dfd6e42df6a55d820d1df811a6113500
#
_cell.length_a   1.000
_cell.length_b   1.000
_cell.length_c   1.000
_cell.angle_alpha   90.00
_cell.angle_beta   90.00
_cell.angle_gamma   90.00
#
_symmetry.space_group_name_H-M   'P 1'
#
loop_
_entity.id
_entity.type
_entity.pdbx_description
1 polymer ?
#
loop_
_entity_poly.entity_id
_entity_poly.type
_entity_poly.pdbx_seq_one_letter_code
_entity_poly.pdbx_strand_id
1 'polypeptide(L)'
;MSDACTSDYKQRPPAAFAGSRVSRWTVLAALGATALALALVYARRPVEAPAAAAPNLILPTKARVARGDVARDDAVAAIAPRAAPVGAASPSPLRVQFEQAPDLFAYAQSIRSRAEAGEPEAIWLLSRVYDYCANYSSAPVDYAADTRAIEAMKLRTSAAMAGARQRVSDRCARFAPEDGLNYQLVFLKRVEAAQAGSLPAEASLLASGKPLEKTEEYRANLVDRVLRSKDPEAYSALAPGMGIVSSGRRSGSSRLAGTQFAELAWQLAACQLGQDCSSNGSLMTSYCANGGICSQDPTQDFAGFVYDAAIPRQGAEVVDEMVESLVGEKRTAQ
;
A
#
# COMPACT_ATOMS: atom_id res chain seq x y z
N MET A 1 29.23 -12.06 72.03
CA MET A 1 28.90 -13.46 71.90
C MET A 1 28.41 -13.57 70.46
N SER A 2 29.34 -13.71 69.47
CA SER A 2 29.88 -14.98 68.92
C SER A 2 28.71 -15.83 68.40
N ASP A 3 28.58 -15.94 67.11
CA ASP A 3 29.31 -16.94 66.33
C ASP A 3 29.16 -16.72 64.84
N ALA A 4 30.30 -16.85 64.19
CA ALA A 4 30.48 -16.85 62.74
C ALA A 4 30.01 -18.22 62.15
N CYS A 5 29.36 -18.18 61.02
CA CYS A 5 29.21 -19.34 60.13
C CYS A 5 29.80 -18.98 58.77
N THR A 6 31.06 -19.36 58.61
CA THR A 6 31.79 -19.44 57.33
C THR A 6 31.36 -20.72 56.61
N SER A 7 30.70 -20.56 55.44
CA SER A 7 30.45 -21.67 54.53
C SER A 7 31.39 -21.63 53.36
N ASP A 8 32.32 -22.59 53.37
CA ASP A 8 33.32 -22.93 52.37
C ASP A 8 32.59 -23.36 51.05
N TYR A 9 32.59 -22.48 50.03
CA TYR A 9 32.14 -22.81 48.68
C TYR A 9 33.33 -23.24 47.81
N LYS A 10 33.58 -24.57 47.80
CA LYS A 10 34.60 -25.23 47.03
C LYS A 10 34.27 -25.09 45.52
N GLN A 11 34.98 -24.20 44.84
CA GLN A 11 34.90 -24.00 43.38
C GLN A 11 35.40 -25.27 42.67
N ARG A 12 34.50 -25.94 41.90
CA ARG A 12 34.88 -26.94 40.91
C ARG A 12 35.39 -26.26 39.64
N PRO A 13 36.49 -26.69 39.03
CA PRO A 13 36.94 -26.17 37.76
C PRO A 13 35.97 -26.56 36.63
N PRO A 14 35.76 -25.69 35.60
CA PRO A 14 34.92 -25.98 34.49
C PRO A 14 35.52 -27.13 33.65
N ALA A 15 34.65 -28.06 33.25
CA ALA A 15 35.00 -29.14 32.33
C ALA A 15 35.44 -28.55 30.97
N ALA A 16 36.64 -28.90 30.51
CA ALA A 16 37.14 -28.53 29.20
C ALA A 16 36.27 -29.23 28.11
N PHE A 17 35.45 -28.43 27.39
CA PHE A 17 34.84 -28.88 26.16
C PHE A 17 35.94 -29.05 25.09
N ALA A 18 36.25 -30.30 24.73
CA ALA A 18 37.06 -30.63 23.57
C ALA A 18 36.31 -30.21 22.31
N GLY A 19 36.51 -28.98 21.84
CA GLY A 19 35.99 -28.47 20.55
C GLY A 19 36.68 -29.23 19.42
N SER A 20 35.98 -30.12 18.75
CA SER A 20 36.43 -30.69 17.48
C SER A 20 36.53 -29.55 16.46
N ARG A 21 37.78 -29.21 16.07
CA ARG A 21 38.04 -28.29 14.96
C ARG A 21 37.58 -28.95 13.66
N VAL A 22 36.34 -28.70 13.29
CA VAL A 22 35.85 -29.02 11.93
C VAL A 22 36.66 -28.14 10.98
N SER A 23 37.47 -28.74 10.12
CA SER A 23 38.29 -28.05 9.13
C SER A 23 37.40 -27.20 8.21
N ARG A 24 37.79 -25.94 7.98
CA ARG A 24 37.13 -25.04 7.04
C ARG A 24 36.96 -25.66 5.64
N TRP A 25 37.82 -26.59 5.28
CA TRP A 25 37.76 -27.34 4.02
C TRP A 25 36.61 -28.34 3.94
N THR A 26 36.25 -28.97 5.05
CA THR A 26 35.11 -29.92 5.09
C THR A 26 33.75 -29.20 4.96
N VAL A 27 33.64 -27.98 5.51
CA VAL A 27 32.42 -27.16 5.36
C VAL A 27 32.27 -26.65 3.93
N LEU A 28 33.34 -26.20 3.28
CA LEU A 28 33.32 -25.74 1.91
C LEU A 28 33.03 -26.89 0.92
N ALA A 29 33.55 -28.09 1.16
CA ALA A 29 33.26 -29.27 0.35
C ALA A 29 31.77 -29.71 0.47
N ALA A 30 31.20 -29.63 1.65
CA ALA A 30 29.77 -29.95 1.85
C ALA A 30 28.85 -28.94 1.18
N LEU A 31 29.16 -27.63 1.24
CA LEU A 31 28.40 -26.57 0.57
C LEU A 31 28.48 -26.67 -0.98
N GLY A 32 29.66 -27.03 -1.51
CA GLY A 32 29.84 -27.25 -2.94
C GLY A 32 29.04 -28.46 -3.47
N ALA A 33 28.97 -29.55 -2.72
CA ALA A 33 28.22 -30.75 -3.11
C ALA A 33 26.70 -30.52 -3.10
N THR A 34 26.18 -29.74 -2.14
CA THR A 34 24.73 -29.40 -2.08
C THR A 34 24.34 -28.45 -3.22
N ALA A 35 25.18 -27.48 -3.57
CA ALA A 35 24.92 -26.58 -4.70
C ALA A 35 24.90 -27.33 -6.05
N LEU A 36 25.84 -28.28 -6.24
CA LEU A 36 25.88 -29.09 -7.46
C LEU A 36 24.67 -30.04 -7.57
N ALA A 37 24.23 -30.63 -6.45
CA ALA A 37 23.03 -31.48 -6.42
C ALA A 37 21.75 -30.69 -6.75
N LEU A 38 21.61 -29.48 -6.22
CA LEU A 38 20.47 -28.59 -6.53
C LEU A 38 20.47 -28.15 -8.00
N ALA A 39 21.63 -27.83 -8.57
CA ALA A 39 21.75 -27.47 -9.98
C ALA A 39 21.38 -28.62 -10.92
N LEU A 40 21.77 -29.88 -10.57
CA LEU A 40 21.43 -31.07 -11.34
C LEU A 40 19.94 -31.42 -11.26
N VAL A 41 19.30 -31.20 -10.12
CA VAL A 41 17.84 -31.39 -9.96
C VAL A 41 17.08 -30.33 -10.77
N TYR A 42 17.58 -29.10 -10.81
CA TYR A 42 16.95 -28.01 -11.58
C TYR A 42 17.11 -28.24 -13.10
N ALA A 43 18.27 -28.72 -13.55
CA ALA A 43 18.53 -29.00 -14.95
C ALA A 43 17.77 -30.22 -15.50
N ARG A 44 17.28 -31.12 -14.63
CA ARG A 44 16.53 -32.32 -15.01
C ARG A 44 15.02 -32.16 -14.96
N ARG A 45 14.48 -30.96 -14.61
CA ARG A 45 13.04 -30.74 -14.70
C ARG A 45 12.66 -30.66 -16.19
N PRO A 46 11.83 -31.55 -16.72
CA PRO A 46 11.29 -31.39 -18.05
C PRO A 46 10.44 -30.12 -18.04
N VAL A 47 10.77 -29.19 -18.93
CA VAL A 47 9.92 -28.03 -19.21
C VAL A 47 8.72 -28.60 -19.98
N GLU A 48 7.64 -28.90 -19.28
CA GLU A 48 6.35 -29.14 -19.90
C GLU A 48 5.89 -27.82 -20.51
N ALA A 49 6.08 -27.69 -21.82
CA ALA A 49 5.48 -26.62 -22.59
C ALA A 49 3.94 -26.84 -22.56
N PRO A 50 3.13 -25.82 -22.18
CA PRO A 50 1.69 -25.95 -22.28
C PRO A 50 1.34 -26.14 -23.75
N ALA A 51 0.66 -27.25 -24.07
CA ALA A 51 0.10 -27.51 -25.39
C ALA A 51 -0.92 -26.40 -25.71
N ALA A 52 -0.52 -25.44 -26.52
CA ALA A 52 -1.41 -24.44 -27.08
C ALA A 52 -2.36 -25.13 -28.05
N ALA A 53 -3.60 -25.38 -27.65
CA ALA A 53 -4.68 -25.68 -28.56
C ALA A 53 -4.94 -24.41 -29.39
N ALA A 54 -4.56 -24.46 -30.68
CA ALA A 54 -4.86 -23.41 -31.61
C ALA A 54 -6.38 -23.36 -31.89
N PRO A 55 -7.06 -22.21 -31.68
CA PRO A 55 -8.42 -22.06 -32.16
C PRO A 55 -8.38 -21.85 -33.68
N ASN A 56 -9.13 -22.66 -34.43
CA ASN A 56 -9.37 -22.48 -35.83
C ASN A 56 -10.02 -21.12 -36.12
N LEU A 57 -9.24 -20.15 -36.55
CA LEU A 57 -9.75 -18.89 -37.06
C LEU A 57 -10.30 -19.13 -38.48
N ILE A 58 -11.60 -19.17 -38.63
CA ILE A 58 -12.29 -19.02 -39.90
C ILE A 58 -12.20 -17.53 -40.27
N LEU A 59 -11.38 -17.20 -41.28
CA LEU A 59 -11.31 -15.85 -41.86
C LEU A 59 -12.62 -15.59 -42.64
N PRO A 60 -13.37 -14.53 -42.36
CA PRO A 60 -14.39 -14.09 -43.30
C PRO A 60 -13.75 -13.27 -44.44
N THR A 61 -14.21 -13.58 -45.61
CA THR A 61 -13.86 -13.04 -46.92
C THR A 61 -14.04 -11.51 -46.95
N LYS A 62 -13.10 -10.83 -47.64
CA LYS A 62 -13.04 -9.40 -47.90
C LYS A 62 -14.39 -8.80 -48.35
N ALA A 63 -15.02 -8.01 -47.51
CA ALA A 63 -15.99 -7.01 -47.97
C ALA A 63 -15.26 -5.70 -48.22
N ARG A 64 -15.36 -5.21 -49.45
CA ARG A 64 -14.81 -3.95 -49.95
C ARG A 64 -15.69 -2.82 -49.35
N VAL A 65 -15.21 -2.10 -48.33
CA VAL A 65 -15.89 -0.92 -47.81
C VAL A 65 -15.37 0.30 -48.55
N ALA A 66 -16.30 1.07 -49.12
CA ALA A 66 -16.05 2.34 -49.79
C ALA A 66 -15.47 3.36 -48.79
N ARG A 67 -14.47 4.12 -49.23
CA ARG A 67 -13.96 5.30 -48.53
C ARG A 67 -15.04 6.36 -48.50
N GLY A 68 -15.63 6.57 -47.31
CA GLY A 68 -16.33 7.79 -46.97
C GLY A 68 -15.40 8.63 -46.08
N ASP A 69 -15.10 9.84 -46.50
CA ASP A 69 -14.40 10.83 -45.69
C ASP A 69 -15.25 11.18 -44.51
N VAL A 70 -14.88 10.68 -43.34
CA VAL A 70 -15.45 11.11 -42.05
C VAL A 70 -14.47 12.12 -41.45
N ALA A 71 -14.88 13.37 -41.42
CA ALA A 71 -14.20 14.43 -40.69
C ALA A 71 -14.01 13.97 -39.25
N ARG A 72 -12.77 13.99 -38.77
CA ARG A 72 -12.40 13.78 -37.37
C ARG A 72 -12.77 15.04 -36.58
N ASP A 73 -13.94 15.04 -35.95
CA ASP A 73 -14.19 15.88 -34.80
C ASP A 73 -13.66 15.14 -33.56
N ASP A 74 -12.35 15.30 -33.29
CA ASP A 74 -11.72 14.90 -32.03
C ASP A 74 -12.12 15.90 -30.93
N ALA A 75 -13.39 15.96 -30.57
CA ALA A 75 -13.83 16.55 -29.32
C ALA A 75 -13.57 15.51 -28.21
N VAL A 76 -12.35 15.54 -27.64
CA VAL A 76 -12.11 14.93 -26.34
C VAL A 76 -13.00 15.66 -25.35
N ALA A 77 -14.12 15.05 -25.00
CA ALA A 77 -14.98 15.55 -23.93
C ALA A 77 -14.13 15.56 -22.64
N ALA A 78 -13.69 16.76 -22.25
CA ALA A 78 -13.09 16.98 -20.96
C ALA A 78 -14.08 16.48 -19.89
N ILE A 79 -13.72 15.44 -19.15
CA ILE A 79 -14.49 14.97 -18.01
C ILE A 79 -14.52 16.11 -17.02
N ALA A 80 -15.64 16.79 -16.90
CA ALA A 80 -15.83 17.86 -15.94
C ALA A 80 -15.58 17.31 -14.53
N PRO A 81 -14.90 18.06 -13.63
CA PRO A 81 -14.70 17.63 -12.26
C PRO A 81 -16.08 17.35 -11.64
N ARG A 82 -16.28 16.08 -11.25
CA ARG A 82 -17.53 15.60 -10.66
C ARG A 82 -17.72 16.32 -9.32
N ALA A 83 -18.89 16.97 -9.16
CA ALA A 83 -19.23 17.64 -7.91
C ALA A 83 -19.14 16.61 -6.75
N ALA A 84 -18.60 17.04 -5.60
CA ALA A 84 -18.54 16.20 -4.41
C ALA A 84 -19.94 15.71 -4.04
N PRO A 85 -20.11 14.42 -3.64
CA PRO A 85 -21.40 13.87 -3.28
C PRO A 85 -21.98 14.62 -2.09
N VAL A 86 -23.27 14.91 -2.17
CA VAL A 86 -24.04 15.51 -1.07
C VAL A 86 -24.09 14.50 0.07
N GLY A 87 -23.31 14.73 1.14
CA GLY A 87 -23.26 13.86 2.31
C GLY A 87 -21.88 13.40 2.76
N ALA A 88 -20.80 13.74 2.03
CA ALA A 88 -19.45 13.48 2.50
C ALA A 88 -19.19 14.29 3.79
N ALA A 89 -18.79 13.61 4.86
CA ALA A 89 -18.37 14.29 6.08
C ALA A 89 -17.15 15.17 5.74
N SER A 90 -17.18 16.44 6.16
CA SER A 90 -16.01 17.31 6.00
C SER A 90 -14.79 16.65 6.64
N PRO A 91 -13.64 16.61 5.96
CA PRO A 91 -12.43 16.03 6.53
C PRO A 91 -12.09 16.72 7.85
N SER A 92 -11.60 15.96 8.83
CA SER A 92 -11.22 16.55 10.10
C SER A 92 -10.10 17.57 9.94
N PRO A 93 -10.01 18.58 10.81
CA PRO A 93 -8.91 19.55 10.76
C PRO A 93 -7.53 18.90 10.81
N LEU A 94 -7.36 17.80 11.54
CA LEU A 94 -6.07 17.10 11.61
C LEU A 94 -5.69 16.46 10.27
N ARG A 95 -6.65 15.87 9.55
CA ARG A 95 -6.40 15.29 8.22
C ARG A 95 -6.02 16.37 7.21
N VAL A 96 -6.72 17.48 7.23
CA VAL A 96 -6.39 18.65 6.37
C VAL A 96 -4.98 19.14 6.66
N GLN A 97 -4.63 19.27 7.95
CA GLN A 97 -3.28 19.68 8.35
C GLN A 97 -2.21 18.67 7.91
N PHE A 98 -2.48 17.36 8.02
CA PHE A 98 -1.55 16.34 7.52
C PHE A 98 -1.28 16.48 6.03
N GLU A 99 -2.31 16.61 5.20
CA GLU A 99 -2.14 16.74 3.75
C GLU A 99 -1.40 18.03 3.37
N GLN A 100 -1.68 19.12 4.05
CA GLN A 100 -1.10 20.43 3.78
C GLN A 100 0.25 20.69 4.45
N ALA A 101 0.68 19.84 5.40
CA ALA A 101 1.91 20.06 6.15
C ALA A 101 3.16 20.01 5.23
N PRO A 102 3.94 21.09 5.15
CA PRO A 102 5.22 21.09 4.44
C PRO A 102 6.32 20.35 5.24
N ASP A 103 6.17 20.24 6.54
CA ASP A 103 7.07 19.60 7.50
C ASP A 103 6.28 18.60 8.37
N LEU A 104 6.40 17.31 8.03
CA LEU A 104 5.69 16.25 8.75
C LEU A 104 6.28 15.95 10.12
N PHE A 105 7.55 16.31 10.39
CA PHE A 105 8.10 16.22 11.73
C PHE A 105 7.44 17.24 12.66
N ALA A 106 7.33 18.50 12.23
CA ALA A 106 6.63 19.54 13.00
C ALA A 106 5.16 19.18 13.23
N TYR A 107 4.48 18.66 12.19
CA TYR A 107 3.11 18.18 12.31
C TYR A 107 3.01 17.05 13.34
N ALA A 108 3.88 16.01 13.29
CA ALA A 108 3.88 14.92 14.26
C ALA A 108 4.07 15.42 15.69
N GLN A 109 4.97 16.40 15.90
CA GLN A 109 5.15 17.01 17.23
C GLN A 109 3.89 17.74 17.69
N SER A 110 3.18 18.43 16.80
CA SER A 110 1.97 19.19 17.14
C SER A 110 0.79 18.33 17.62
N ILE A 111 0.71 17.08 17.14
CA ILE A 111 -0.36 16.15 17.51
C ILE A 111 0.05 15.13 18.58
N ARG A 112 1.33 15.15 19.01
CA ARG A 112 1.90 14.14 19.92
C ARG A 112 1.14 14.08 21.25
N SER A 113 0.86 15.22 21.89
CA SER A 113 0.17 15.25 23.20
C SER A 113 -1.26 14.68 23.11
N ARG A 114 -1.95 14.89 21.98
CA ARG A 114 -3.27 14.31 21.72
C ARG A 114 -3.19 12.79 21.55
N ALA A 115 -2.17 12.31 20.82
CA ALA A 115 -1.92 10.89 20.66
C ALA A 115 -1.55 10.22 21.99
N GLU A 116 -0.71 10.85 22.82
CA GLU A 116 -0.36 10.37 24.17
C GLU A 116 -1.57 10.38 25.11
N ALA A 117 -2.53 11.27 24.90
CA ALA A 117 -3.82 11.26 25.58
C ALA A 117 -4.79 10.17 25.08
N GLY A 118 -4.39 9.35 24.11
CA GLY A 118 -5.19 8.25 23.59
C GLY A 118 -6.21 8.66 22.51
N GLU A 119 -6.08 9.83 21.89
CA GLU A 119 -7.00 10.26 20.84
C GLU A 119 -6.81 9.40 19.58
N PRO A 120 -7.84 8.63 19.14
CA PRO A 120 -7.71 7.63 18.09
C PRO A 120 -7.21 8.20 16.75
N GLU A 121 -7.71 9.37 16.36
CA GLU A 121 -7.34 10.02 15.11
C GLU A 121 -5.90 10.53 15.15
N ALA A 122 -5.45 11.12 16.26
CA ALA A 122 -4.08 11.59 16.39
C ALA A 122 -3.07 10.42 16.33
N ILE A 123 -3.37 9.29 17.00
CA ILE A 123 -2.53 8.10 16.95
C ILE A 123 -2.48 7.54 15.51
N TRP A 124 -3.63 7.48 14.83
CA TRP A 124 -3.71 7.05 13.44
C TRP A 124 -2.86 7.92 12.52
N LEU A 125 -2.98 9.24 12.63
CA LEU A 125 -2.24 10.20 11.81
C LEU A 125 -0.73 10.16 12.08
N LEU A 126 -0.30 9.91 13.33
CA LEU A 126 1.11 9.62 13.62
C LEU A 126 1.58 8.38 12.86
N SER A 127 0.79 7.32 12.81
CA SER A 127 1.16 6.12 12.05
C SER A 127 1.28 6.42 10.55
N ARG A 128 0.45 7.31 10.00
CA ARG A 128 0.53 7.75 8.60
C ARG A 128 1.78 8.57 8.32
N VAL A 129 2.14 9.49 9.22
CA VAL A 129 3.40 10.27 9.12
C VAL A 129 4.59 9.31 9.10
N TYR A 130 4.62 8.36 10.03
CA TYR A 130 5.73 7.41 10.14
C TYR A 130 5.84 6.53 8.90
N ASP A 131 4.73 6.02 8.39
CA ASP A 131 4.69 5.22 7.17
C ASP A 131 5.16 6.01 5.93
N TYR A 132 4.67 7.24 5.78
CA TYR A 132 5.05 8.13 4.68
C TYR A 132 6.55 8.46 4.69
N CYS A 133 7.15 8.68 5.87
CA CYS A 133 8.53 9.11 6.02
C CYS A 133 9.55 7.97 6.23
N ALA A 134 9.10 6.72 6.48
CA ALA A 134 9.97 5.61 6.87
C ALA A 134 11.11 5.35 5.87
N ASN A 135 10.80 5.28 4.58
CA ASN A 135 11.81 5.02 3.55
C ASN A 135 12.87 6.11 3.46
N TYR A 136 12.47 7.37 3.62
CA TYR A 136 13.40 8.48 3.62
C TYR A 136 14.24 8.50 4.89
N SER A 137 13.63 8.41 6.07
CA SER A 137 14.29 8.56 7.36
C SER A 137 15.31 7.47 7.65
N SER A 138 15.15 6.28 7.06
CA SER A 138 16.09 5.16 7.26
C SER A 138 17.50 5.44 6.73
N ALA A 139 17.63 6.17 5.60
CA ALA A 139 18.89 6.52 4.97
C ALA A 139 18.74 7.76 4.07
N PRO A 140 18.63 8.98 4.63
CA PRO A 140 18.32 10.19 3.85
C PRO A 140 19.33 10.49 2.74
N VAL A 141 20.62 10.22 3.00
CA VAL A 141 21.72 10.44 2.03
C VAL A 141 21.58 9.50 0.84
N ASP A 142 21.32 8.22 1.09
CA ASP A 142 21.14 7.20 0.04
C ASP A 142 19.84 7.44 -0.72
N TYR A 143 18.78 7.81 -0.02
CA TYR A 143 17.50 8.16 -0.64
C TYR A 143 17.67 9.32 -1.65
N ALA A 144 18.44 10.35 -1.30
CA ALA A 144 18.75 11.46 -2.19
C ALA A 144 19.66 11.04 -3.36
N ALA A 145 20.62 10.16 -3.12
CA ALA A 145 21.48 9.61 -4.17
C ALA A 145 20.68 8.77 -5.18
N ASP A 146 19.81 7.89 -4.70
CA ASP A 146 18.90 7.09 -5.54
C ASP A 146 17.97 7.98 -6.35
N THR A 147 17.45 9.05 -5.75
CA THR A 147 16.57 10.01 -6.46
C THR A 147 17.28 10.63 -7.66
N ARG A 148 18.54 11.06 -7.48
CA ARG A 148 19.36 11.57 -8.60
C ARG A 148 19.66 10.50 -9.65
N ALA A 149 19.93 9.26 -9.23
CA ALA A 149 20.18 8.15 -10.14
C ALA A 149 18.94 7.84 -10.98
N ILE A 150 17.75 7.80 -10.37
CA ILE A 150 16.46 7.61 -11.05
C ILE A 150 16.23 8.72 -12.09
N GLU A 151 16.46 9.96 -11.72
CA GLU A 151 16.32 11.11 -12.64
C GLU A 151 17.29 11.00 -13.83
N ALA A 152 18.53 10.58 -13.58
CA ALA A 152 19.57 10.39 -14.60
C ALA A 152 19.27 9.27 -15.59
N MET A 153 18.42 8.29 -15.25
CA MET A 153 18.01 7.20 -16.14
C MET A 153 17.25 7.69 -17.37
N LYS A 154 16.59 8.85 -17.31
CA LYS A 154 15.81 9.47 -18.40
C LYS A 154 14.73 8.55 -18.99
N LEU A 155 14.19 7.62 -18.19
CA LEU A 155 13.02 6.83 -18.55
C LEU A 155 11.77 7.69 -18.54
N ARG A 156 10.67 7.20 -19.14
CA ARG A 156 9.41 7.98 -19.27
C ARG A 156 8.86 8.50 -17.94
N THR A 157 9.04 7.75 -16.85
CA THR A 157 8.54 8.09 -15.52
C THR A 157 9.63 8.59 -14.56
N SER A 158 10.90 8.66 -15.00
CA SER A 158 12.02 9.04 -14.11
C SER A 158 11.83 10.40 -13.47
N ALA A 159 11.42 11.41 -14.25
CA ALA A 159 11.20 12.76 -13.73
C ALA A 159 10.03 12.81 -12.73
N ALA A 160 8.93 12.10 -13.02
CA ALA A 160 7.78 12.02 -12.11
C ALA A 160 8.16 11.32 -10.79
N MET A 161 8.90 10.22 -10.86
CA MET A 161 9.36 9.48 -9.69
C MET A 161 10.36 10.32 -8.86
N ALA A 162 11.32 10.97 -9.50
CA ALA A 162 12.26 11.86 -8.82
C ALA A 162 11.54 13.02 -8.11
N GLY A 163 10.55 13.64 -8.79
CA GLY A 163 9.73 14.69 -8.20
C GLY A 163 8.89 14.23 -7.00
N ALA A 164 8.30 13.03 -7.08
CA ALA A 164 7.57 12.45 -5.95
C ALA A 164 8.50 12.14 -4.77
N ARG A 165 9.68 11.57 -5.02
CA ARG A 165 10.69 11.31 -4.00
C ARG A 165 11.23 12.61 -3.38
N GLN A 166 11.35 13.68 -4.18
CA GLN A 166 11.74 15.00 -3.67
C GLN A 166 10.67 15.53 -2.71
N ARG A 167 9.37 15.42 -3.04
CA ARG A 167 8.28 15.82 -2.13
C ARG A 167 8.34 15.05 -0.80
N VAL A 168 8.64 13.75 -0.83
CA VAL A 168 8.86 12.97 0.40
C VAL A 168 10.05 13.53 1.17
N SER A 169 11.19 13.77 0.50
CA SER A 169 12.39 14.34 1.14
C SER A 169 12.10 15.68 1.83
N ASP A 170 11.40 16.57 1.12
CA ASP A 170 11.09 17.91 1.64
C ASP A 170 10.19 17.85 2.88
N ARG A 171 9.12 17.05 2.81
CA ARG A 171 8.18 16.91 3.94
C ARG A 171 8.76 16.14 5.13
N CYS A 172 9.72 15.24 4.89
CA CYS A 172 10.31 14.38 5.90
C CYS A 172 11.71 14.82 6.35
N ALA A 173 12.23 15.95 5.87
CA ALA A 173 13.62 16.41 6.00
C ALA A 173 14.18 16.41 7.44
N ARG A 174 13.33 16.54 8.45
CA ARG A 174 13.72 16.58 9.86
C ARG A 174 13.70 15.23 10.56
N PHE A 175 13.21 14.17 9.90
CA PHE A 175 13.36 12.81 10.40
C PHE A 175 14.74 12.26 10.06
N ALA A 176 15.30 11.48 11.00
CA ALA A 176 16.62 10.88 10.91
C ALA A 176 16.55 9.37 11.24
N PRO A 177 17.59 8.58 10.95
CA PRO A 177 17.63 7.15 11.27
C PRO A 177 17.39 6.86 12.76
N GLU A 178 17.80 7.78 13.63
CA GLU A 178 17.65 7.67 15.09
C GLU A 178 16.18 7.72 15.54
N ASP A 179 15.26 8.28 14.73
CA ASP A 179 13.83 8.28 15.01
C ASP A 179 13.21 6.88 14.87
N GLY A 180 13.92 5.95 14.21
CA GLY A 180 13.56 4.55 14.12
C GLY A 180 12.26 4.28 13.38
N LEU A 181 11.89 5.13 12.41
CA LEU A 181 10.67 4.96 11.62
C LEU A 181 10.80 3.69 10.76
N ASN A 182 10.09 2.65 11.17
CA ASN A 182 10.09 1.38 10.47
C ASN A 182 8.70 0.73 10.51
N TYR A 183 8.55 -0.36 9.75
CA TYR A 183 7.29 -1.09 9.68
C TYR A 183 6.74 -1.49 11.06
N GLN A 184 7.60 -1.89 12.00
CA GLN A 184 7.15 -2.33 13.33
C GLN A 184 6.56 -1.17 14.14
N LEU A 185 7.20 0.00 14.11
CA LEU A 185 6.68 1.21 14.77
C LEU A 185 5.34 1.63 14.16
N VAL A 186 5.25 1.66 12.84
CA VAL A 186 3.99 1.95 12.13
C VAL A 186 2.89 0.97 12.53
N PHE A 187 3.21 -0.33 12.53
CA PHE A 187 2.27 -1.38 12.92
C PHE A 187 1.79 -1.22 14.37
N LEU A 188 2.71 -0.99 15.32
CA LEU A 188 2.35 -0.78 16.73
C LEU A 188 1.45 0.44 16.91
N LYS A 189 1.72 1.54 16.21
CA LYS A 189 0.86 2.73 16.25
C LYS A 189 -0.52 2.47 15.63
N ARG A 190 -0.62 1.65 14.58
CA ARG A 190 -1.92 1.21 14.04
C ARG A 190 -2.69 0.34 15.01
N VAL A 191 -2.03 -0.58 15.71
CA VAL A 191 -2.67 -1.38 16.77
C VAL A 191 -3.18 -0.49 17.91
N GLU A 192 -2.35 0.45 18.39
CA GLU A 192 -2.72 1.41 19.42
C GLU A 192 -3.94 2.25 19.00
N ALA A 193 -3.92 2.81 17.80
CA ALA A 193 -5.03 3.58 17.26
C ALA A 193 -6.31 2.75 17.13
N ALA A 194 -6.21 1.50 16.65
CA ALA A 194 -7.35 0.60 16.50
C ALA A 194 -7.97 0.24 17.86
N GLN A 195 -7.13 -0.04 18.87
CA GLN A 195 -7.56 -0.30 20.24
C GLN A 195 -8.21 0.92 20.88
N ALA A 196 -7.79 2.13 20.51
CA ALA A 196 -8.41 3.38 20.92
C ALA A 196 -9.71 3.68 20.15
N GLY A 197 -10.08 2.88 19.13
CA GLY A 197 -11.33 3.02 18.37
C GLY A 197 -11.20 3.70 17.01
N SER A 198 -9.99 3.84 16.46
CA SER A 198 -9.79 4.35 15.11
C SER A 198 -10.21 3.33 14.06
N LEU A 199 -11.31 3.62 13.35
CA LEU A 199 -11.81 2.77 12.28
C LEU A 199 -10.83 2.62 11.09
N PRO A 200 -10.14 3.69 10.61
CA PRO A 200 -9.11 3.53 9.60
C PRO A 200 -7.95 2.63 10.03
N ALA A 201 -7.56 2.69 11.30
CA ALA A 201 -6.51 1.82 11.84
C ALA A 201 -6.94 0.35 11.87
N GLU A 202 -8.16 0.04 12.35
CA GLU A 202 -8.72 -1.32 12.28
C GLU A 202 -8.77 -1.83 10.84
N ALA A 203 -9.25 -1.01 9.90
CA ALA A 203 -9.32 -1.32 8.47
C ALA A 203 -7.93 -1.64 7.89
N SER A 204 -6.92 -0.84 8.23
CA SER A 204 -5.52 -1.06 7.84
C SER A 204 -4.94 -2.38 8.36
N LEU A 205 -5.24 -2.73 9.62
CA LEU A 205 -4.82 -4.00 10.21
C LEU A 205 -5.47 -5.19 9.51
N LEU A 206 -6.76 -5.10 9.19
CA LEU A 206 -7.45 -6.13 8.42
C LEU A 206 -6.84 -6.29 7.03
N ALA A 207 -6.59 -5.19 6.32
CA ALA A 207 -5.97 -5.18 5.00
C ALA A 207 -4.56 -5.80 5.01
N SER A 208 -3.81 -5.58 6.09
CA SER A 208 -2.46 -6.16 6.31
C SER A 208 -2.49 -7.65 6.73
N GLY A 209 -3.67 -8.27 6.85
CA GLY A 209 -3.82 -9.65 7.32
C GLY A 209 -3.56 -9.85 8.81
N LYS A 210 -3.55 -8.78 9.59
CA LYS A 210 -3.30 -8.75 11.04
C LYS A 210 -4.44 -8.08 11.82
N PRO A 211 -5.72 -8.51 11.61
CA PRO A 211 -6.86 -7.92 12.28
C PRO A 211 -6.78 -8.11 13.81
N LEU A 212 -7.48 -7.28 14.56
CA LEU A 212 -7.58 -7.43 16.03
C LEU A 212 -8.20 -8.78 16.40
N GLU A 213 -9.18 -9.25 15.63
CA GLU A 213 -9.78 -10.58 15.77
C GLU A 213 -9.76 -11.33 14.43
N LYS A 214 -9.50 -12.66 14.46
CA LYS A 214 -9.34 -13.47 13.26
C LYS A 214 -10.63 -14.19 12.83
N THR A 215 -11.79 -13.74 13.29
CA THR A 215 -13.08 -14.34 12.93
C THR A 215 -13.66 -13.74 11.64
N GLU A 216 -14.42 -14.52 10.90
CA GLU A 216 -15.13 -14.00 9.71
C GLU A 216 -16.24 -13.02 10.11
N GLU A 217 -16.84 -13.21 11.29
CA GLU A 217 -17.85 -12.31 11.83
C GLU A 217 -17.26 -10.93 12.12
N TYR A 218 -16.10 -10.86 12.79
CA TYR A 218 -15.38 -9.59 13.00
C TYR A 218 -15.06 -8.89 11.68
N ARG A 219 -14.57 -9.64 10.69
CA ARG A 219 -14.26 -9.10 9.36
C ARG A 219 -15.50 -8.51 8.71
N ALA A 220 -16.60 -9.25 8.66
CA ALA A 220 -17.86 -8.79 8.06
C ALA A 220 -18.38 -7.53 8.79
N ASN A 221 -18.36 -7.53 10.12
CA ASN A 221 -18.77 -6.38 10.93
C ASN A 221 -17.90 -5.15 10.65
N LEU A 222 -16.58 -5.32 10.54
CA LEU A 222 -15.67 -4.21 10.25
C LEU A 222 -15.94 -3.61 8.87
N VAL A 223 -16.12 -4.45 7.83
CA VAL A 223 -16.49 -3.97 6.49
C VAL A 223 -17.80 -3.18 6.53
N ASP A 224 -18.81 -3.68 7.23
CA ASP A 224 -20.10 -3.00 7.38
C ASP A 224 -19.97 -1.68 8.15
N ARG A 225 -19.10 -1.60 9.17
CA ARG A 225 -18.82 -0.35 9.89
C ARG A 225 -18.15 0.67 8.98
N VAL A 226 -17.17 0.25 8.17
CA VAL A 226 -16.51 1.11 7.18
C VAL A 226 -17.54 1.63 6.17
N LEU A 227 -18.36 0.77 5.59
CA LEU A 227 -19.40 1.17 4.63
C LEU A 227 -20.38 2.21 5.20
N ARG A 228 -20.80 2.05 6.47
CA ARG A 228 -21.71 2.99 7.13
C ARG A 228 -21.03 4.30 7.54
N SER A 229 -19.76 4.27 7.85
CA SER A 229 -19.04 5.47 8.33
C SER A 229 -18.89 6.55 7.27
N LYS A 230 -18.81 6.16 5.99
CA LYS A 230 -18.40 7.05 4.89
C LYS A 230 -17.10 7.80 5.16
N ASP A 231 -16.25 7.23 6.02
CA ASP A 231 -14.93 7.79 6.32
C ASP A 231 -13.96 7.47 5.18
N PRO A 232 -13.48 8.47 4.42
CA PRO A 232 -12.60 8.25 3.28
C PRO A 232 -11.31 7.52 3.64
N GLU A 233 -10.74 7.80 4.84
CA GLU A 233 -9.52 7.12 5.27
C GLU A 233 -9.76 5.64 5.64
N ALA A 234 -10.92 5.31 6.19
CA ALA A 234 -11.27 3.92 6.46
C ALA A 234 -11.48 3.13 5.15
N TYR A 235 -12.10 3.76 4.14
CA TYR A 235 -12.23 3.17 2.80
C TYR A 235 -10.85 2.92 2.17
N SER A 236 -10.00 3.93 2.15
CA SER A 236 -8.65 3.84 1.59
C SER A 236 -7.79 2.80 2.32
N ALA A 237 -7.85 2.77 3.66
CA ALA A 237 -7.11 1.82 4.48
C ALA A 237 -7.59 0.37 4.31
N LEU A 238 -8.89 0.17 4.03
CA LEU A 238 -9.47 -1.16 3.81
C LEU A 238 -9.23 -1.69 2.40
N ALA A 239 -9.06 -0.82 1.40
CA ALA A 239 -9.02 -1.14 -0.01
C ALA A 239 -8.08 -2.33 -0.37
N PRO A 240 -6.82 -2.42 0.09
CA PRO A 240 -5.96 -3.56 -0.21
C PRO A 240 -6.52 -4.89 0.31
N GLY A 241 -7.27 -4.86 1.42
CA GLY A 241 -7.94 -6.02 1.99
C GLY A 241 -9.17 -6.48 1.21
N MET A 242 -9.71 -5.64 0.32
CA MET A 242 -10.89 -5.93 -0.52
C MET A 242 -10.51 -6.39 -1.93
N GLY A 243 -9.24 -6.33 -2.29
CA GLY A 243 -8.70 -6.83 -3.55
C GLY A 243 -8.66 -8.35 -3.65
N ILE A 244 -7.75 -8.87 -4.46
CA ILE A 244 -7.58 -10.32 -4.75
C ILE A 244 -7.38 -11.14 -3.47
N VAL A 245 -6.79 -10.57 -2.41
CA VAL A 245 -6.59 -11.26 -1.13
C VAL A 245 -7.90 -11.70 -0.45
N SER A 246 -9.04 -11.11 -0.84
CA SER A 246 -10.37 -11.50 -0.38
C SER A 246 -11.05 -12.54 -1.28
N SER A 247 -10.41 -12.96 -2.36
CA SER A 247 -10.97 -13.95 -3.29
C SER A 247 -11.29 -15.28 -2.56
N GLY A 248 -12.48 -15.82 -2.80
CA GLY A 248 -12.94 -17.06 -2.18
C GLY A 248 -13.41 -16.93 -0.72
N ARG A 249 -13.37 -15.73 -0.12
CA ARG A 249 -13.92 -15.50 1.22
C ARG A 249 -15.40 -15.10 1.13
N ARG A 250 -16.19 -15.60 2.08
CA ARG A 250 -17.60 -15.20 2.23
C ARG A 250 -17.64 -13.83 2.93
N SER A 251 -17.47 -12.74 2.16
CA SER A 251 -17.85 -11.42 2.64
C SER A 251 -19.29 -11.15 2.18
N GLY A 252 -20.12 -10.56 3.05
CA GLY A 252 -21.51 -10.23 2.72
C GLY A 252 -21.69 -9.34 1.48
N SER A 253 -20.61 -8.79 0.96
CA SER A 253 -20.53 -7.92 -0.23
C SER A 253 -19.72 -8.58 -1.35
N SER A 254 -20.11 -9.76 -1.80
CA SER A 254 -19.38 -10.57 -2.80
C SER A 254 -19.04 -9.84 -4.11
N ARG A 255 -19.78 -8.77 -4.44
CA ARG A 255 -19.51 -7.93 -5.63
C ARG A 255 -18.46 -6.83 -5.38
N LEU A 256 -18.21 -6.48 -4.11
CA LEU A 256 -17.32 -5.37 -3.70
C LEU A 256 -15.99 -5.86 -3.15
N ALA A 257 -15.65 -7.14 -3.32
CA ALA A 257 -14.43 -7.75 -2.84
C ALA A 257 -13.97 -8.91 -3.73
N GLY A 258 -12.69 -9.27 -3.62
CA GLY A 258 -12.12 -10.46 -4.23
C GLY A 258 -11.58 -10.27 -5.66
N THR A 259 -11.56 -9.07 -6.18
CA THR A 259 -10.99 -8.75 -7.49
C THR A 259 -10.05 -7.54 -7.41
N GLN A 260 -9.15 -7.40 -8.36
CA GLN A 260 -8.33 -6.19 -8.48
C GLN A 260 -9.19 -4.93 -8.66
N PHE A 261 -10.30 -5.03 -9.38
CA PHE A 261 -11.23 -3.91 -9.56
C PHE A 261 -11.89 -3.49 -8.26
N ALA A 262 -12.16 -4.44 -7.35
CA ALA A 262 -12.71 -4.11 -6.04
C ALA A 262 -11.76 -3.22 -5.23
N GLU A 263 -10.46 -3.55 -5.18
CA GLU A 263 -9.46 -2.70 -4.51
C GLU A 263 -9.46 -1.27 -5.07
N LEU A 264 -9.41 -1.15 -6.40
CA LEU A 264 -9.42 0.15 -7.07
C LEU A 264 -10.73 0.91 -6.82
N ALA A 265 -11.88 0.22 -6.85
CA ALA A 265 -13.17 0.83 -6.57
C ALA A 265 -13.26 1.40 -5.14
N TRP A 266 -12.71 0.70 -4.13
CA TRP A 266 -12.65 1.20 -2.76
C TRP A 266 -11.77 2.45 -2.64
N GLN A 267 -10.65 2.51 -3.35
CA GLN A 267 -9.78 3.69 -3.38
C GLN A 267 -10.46 4.88 -4.10
N LEU A 268 -11.12 4.62 -5.23
CA LEU A 268 -11.88 5.65 -5.95
C LEU A 268 -13.06 6.16 -5.13
N ALA A 269 -13.75 5.27 -4.42
CA ALA A 269 -14.80 5.65 -3.48
C ALA A 269 -14.26 6.54 -2.35
N ALA A 270 -13.07 6.25 -1.81
CA ALA A 270 -12.41 7.11 -0.83
C ALA A 270 -12.17 8.52 -1.38
N CYS A 271 -11.73 8.64 -2.65
CA CYS A 271 -11.57 9.94 -3.31
C CYS A 271 -12.90 10.69 -3.39
N GLN A 272 -13.99 10.02 -3.79
CA GLN A 272 -15.31 10.65 -3.87
C GLN A 272 -15.86 11.06 -2.49
N LEU A 273 -15.46 10.36 -1.44
CA LEU A 273 -15.83 10.68 -0.05
C LEU A 273 -14.96 11.78 0.58
N GLY A 274 -13.93 12.29 -0.13
CA GLY A 274 -13.12 13.43 0.32
C GLY A 274 -11.69 13.11 0.74
N GLN A 275 -11.16 11.90 0.40
CA GLN A 275 -9.72 11.65 0.46
C GLN A 275 -8.99 12.61 -0.48
N ASP A 276 -7.84 13.14 -0.07
CA ASP A 276 -6.99 13.91 -0.99
C ASP A 276 -6.39 12.98 -2.06
N CYS A 277 -6.95 13.10 -3.25
CA CYS A 277 -6.57 12.35 -4.44
C CYS A 277 -5.92 13.23 -5.51
N SER A 278 -5.51 14.43 -5.14
CA SER A 278 -4.85 15.38 -6.05
C SER A 278 -3.52 14.82 -6.57
N SER A 279 -3.05 15.35 -7.69
CA SER A 279 -1.83 14.92 -8.37
C SER A 279 -0.57 14.96 -7.49
N ASN A 280 -0.53 15.86 -6.51
CA ASN A 280 0.57 16.03 -5.56
C ASN A 280 0.22 15.65 -4.12
N GLY A 281 -0.97 15.12 -3.87
CA GLY A 281 -1.42 14.63 -2.58
C GLY A 281 -0.57 13.48 -2.06
N SER A 282 -0.71 13.17 -0.78
CA SER A 282 0.07 12.11 -0.12
C SER A 282 -0.12 10.75 -0.78
N LEU A 283 -1.33 10.44 -1.26
CA LEU A 283 -1.67 9.20 -1.95
C LEU A 283 -0.87 9.04 -3.25
N MET A 284 -0.98 9.99 -4.19
CA MET A 284 -0.26 9.95 -5.47
C MET A 284 1.25 9.98 -5.26
N THR A 285 1.73 10.77 -4.29
CA THR A 285 3.15 10.83 -3.95
C THR A 285 3.66 9.48 -3.47
N SER A 286 2.92 8.79 -2.60
CA SER A 286 3.31 7.46 -2.08
C SER A 286 3.31 6.39 -3.17
N TYR A 287 2.32 6.37 -4.04
CA TYR A 287 2.28 5.42 -5.18
C TYR A 287 3.51 5.59 -6.09
N CYS A 288 3.87 6.83 -6.40
CA CYS A 288 4.99 7.11 -7.28
C CYS A 288 6.36 6.94 -6.58
N ALA A 289 6.55 7.54 -5.40
CA ALA A 289 7.84 7.54 -4.70
C ALA A 289 8.24 6.16 -4.16
N ASN A 290 7.26 5.40 -3.63
CA ASN A 290 7.50 4.12 -2.96
C ASN A 290 7.14 2.92 -3.84
N GLY A 291 6.08 3.02 -4.64
CA GLY A 291 5.60 1.96 -5.52
C GLY A 291 6.20 1.96 -6.93
N GLY A 292 6.83 3.05 -7.34
CA GLY A 292 7.34 3.21 -8.71
C GLY A 292 6.22 3.37 -9.76
N ILE A 293 4.97 3.53 -9.31
CA ILE A 293 3.79 3.64 -10.16
C ILE A 293 3.44 5.12 -10.31
N CYS A 294 3.93 5.76 -11.38
CA CYS A 294 3.86 7.20 -11.58
C CYS A 294 3.01 7.55 -12.80
N SER A 295 2.14 8.56 -12.68
CA SER A 295 1.52 9.17 -13.84
C SER A 295 2.58 9.89 -14.70
N GLN A 296 2.35 9.91 -16.01
CA GLN A 296 3.15 10.67 -16.96
C GLN A 296 2.63 12.11 -17.13
N ASP A 297 1.39 12.36 -16.68
CA ASP A 297 0.79 13.68 -16.63
C ASP A 297 0.88 14.22 -15.19
N PRO A 298 1.67 15.29 -14.95
CA PRO A 298 1.87 15.85 -13.62
C PRO A 298 0.61 16.51 -13.03
N THR A 299 -0.41 16.72 -13.85
CA THR A 299 -1.69 17.32 -13.43
C THR A 299 -2.77 16.28 -13.13
N GLN A 300 -2.54 15.02 -13.52
CA GLN A 300 -3.49 13.94 -13.37
C GLN A 300 -3.72 13.59 -11.91
N ASP A 301 -4.96 13.60 -11.47
CA ASP A 301 -5.36 13.13 -10.16
C ASP A 301 -5.36 11.58 -10.09
N PHE A 302 -5.58 11.04 -8.88
CA PHE A 302 -5.57 9.60 -8.67
C PHE A 302 -6.67 8.89 -9.47
N ALA A 303 -7.85 9.48 -9.60
CA ALA A 303 -8.95 8.87 -10.33
C ALA A 303 -8.60 8.74 -11.82
N GLY A 304 -8.18 9.82 -12.46
CA GLY A 304 -7.74 9.79 -13.85
C GLY A 304 -6.59 8.80 -14.07
N PHE A 305 -5.62 8.78 -13.15
CA PHE A 305 -4.50 7.86 -13.22
C PHE A 305 -4.92 6.38 -13.15
N VAL A 306 -5.84 6.02 -12.26
CA VAL A 306 -6.34 4.64 -12.13
C VAL A 306 -7.08 4.19 -13.40
N TYR A 307 -7.94 5.05 -13.97
CA TYR A 307 -8.64 4.73 -15.21
C TYR A 307 -7.70 4.57 -16.40
N ASP A 308 -6.65 5.40 -16.49
CA ASP A 308 -5.71 5.33 -17.60
C ASP A 308 -4.71 4.15 -17.49
N ALA A 309 -4.26 3.85 -16.28
CA ALA A 309 -3.15 2.93 -16.05
C ALA A 309 -3.59 1.52 -15.67
N ALA A 310 -4.73 1.36 -14.99
CA ALA A 310 -5.08 0.10 -14.33
C ALA A 310 -6.44 -0.49 -14.77
N ILE A 311 -7.32 0.31 -15.36
CA ILE A 311 -8.66 -0.15 -15.74
C ILE A 311 -8.76 -0.20 -17.27
N PRO A 312 -8.89 -1.40 -17.88
CA PRO A 312 -9.18 -1.50 -19.31
C PRO A 312 -10.57 -0.90 -19.60
N ARG A 313 -10.77 -0.33 -20.80
CA ARG A 313 -12.03 0.34 -21.16
C ARG A 313 -13.28 -0.49 -20.89
N GLN A 314 -13.21 -1.82 -21.11
CA GLN A 314 -14.31 -2.75 -20.85
C GLN A 314 -14.60 -2.94 -19.34
N GLY A 315 -13.66 -2.60 -18.47
CA GLY A 315 -13.80 -2.70 -17.02
C GLY A 315 -14.30 -1.41 -16.36
N ALA A 316 -14.30 -0.29 -17.07
CA ALA A 316 -14.64 1.01 -16.49
C ALA A 316 -16.04 1.05 -15.90
N GLU A 317 -17.04 0.55 -16.66
CA GLU A 317 -18.43 0.48 -16.20
C GLU A 317 -18.58 -0.36 -14.92
N VAL A 318 -17.88 -1.51 -14.85
CA VAL A 318 -17.91 -2.38 -13.66
C VAL A 318 -17.33 -1.67 -12.45
N VAL A 319 -16.24 -0.92 -12.62
CA VAL A 319 -15.64 -0.16 -11.52
C VAL A 319 -16.55 0.99 -11.11
N ASP A 320 -17.16 1.70 -12.06
CA ASP A 320 -18.12 2.78 -11.78
C ASP A 320 -19.31 2.27 -10.97
N GLU A 321 -19.91 1.12 -11.34
CA GLU A 321 -20.99 0.50 -10.58
C GLU A 321 -20.55 0.11 -9.14
N MET A 322 -19.33 -0.40 -9.00
CA MET A 322 -18.78 -0.71 -7.67
C MET A 322 -18.62 0.57 -6.82
N VAL A 323 -18.06 1.63 -7.40
CA VAL A 323 -17.89 2.92 -6.71
C VAL A 323 -19.26 3.51 -6.30
N GLU A 324 -20.22 3.54 -7.20
CA GLU A 324 -21.59 4.00 -6.91
C GLU A 324 -22.22 3.20 -5.76
N SER A 325 -22.03 1.87 -5.77
CA SER A 325 -22.50 1.01 -4.69
C SER A 325 -21.82 1.30 -3.35
N LEU A 326 -20.53 1.62 -3.37
CA LEU A 326 -19.73 1.93 -2.18
C LEU A 326 -20.12 3.29 -1.57
N VAL A 327 -20.34 4.32 -2.38
CA VAL A 327 -20.73 5.65 -1.90
C VAL A 327 -22.23 5.76 -1.61
N GLY A 328 -23.05 4.80 -2.10
CA GLY A 328 -24.49 4.78 -1.87
C GLY A 328 -25.28 5.70 -2.80
N GLU A 329 -24.71 6.15 -3.90
CA GLU A 329 -25.41 6.85 -4.98
C GLU A 329 -26.10 5.81 -5.87
N LYS A 330 -27.45 5.80 -5.86
CA LYS A 330 -28.21 5.07 -6.89
C LYS A 330 -28.23 5.92 -8.15
N ARG A 331 -27.71 5.39 -9.26
CA ARG A 331 -28.01 5.95 -10.58
C ARG A 331 -29.54 5.99 -10.74
N THR A 332 -30.15 7.17 -10.72
CA THR A 332 -31.47 7.35 -11.26
C THR A 332 -31.35 7.13 -12.77
N ALA A 333 -31.79 5.96 -13.25
CA ALA A 333 -31.86 5.67 -14.67
C ALA A 333 -32.69 6.78 -15.34
N GLN A 334 -32.07 7.57 -16.22
CA GLN A 334 -32.70 8.45 -17.17
C GLN A 334 -33.03 7.69 -18.43
#